data_917c58f38a65d0b278cc3e9eb4be73b1
#
_entry.id   917c58f38a65d0b278cc3e9eb4be73b1
#
_cell.length_a   1.000
_cell.length_b   1.000
_cell.length_c   1.000
_cell.angle_alpha   90.00
_cell.angle_beta   90.00
_cell.angle_gamma   90.00
#
_symmetry.space_group_name_H-M   'P 1'
#
loop_
_entity.id
_entity.type
_entity.pdbx_description
1 polymer ?
#
loop_
_entity_poly.entity_id
_entity_poly.type
_entity_poly.pdbx_seq_one_letter_code
_entity_poly.pdbx_strand_id
1 'polypeptide(L)'
;MYRLLIICVLILASCKQEKPEIELTLAQKIANAHGFENWDKVKEFHFTFNVNKDSSHFGRSWVWKPKANEVTMLTEKDTITYNTSKIEQESINTDRAFINDKYWALLPFQLIWDTSATLGEPFKVEAPISKIELNKVTLTYPSDGGYTPGDAYDIFYYDYFIIKEWVYRKANANEPSMTNTFENYEKFSGIKIAQDHKKAEGNWNLNFTNIKVITE
;
A
#
# COMPACT_ATOMS: atom_id res chain seq x y z
N MET A 1 21.90 7.99 79.64
CA MET A 1 22.32 7.10 78.55
C MET A 1 21.21 7.05 77.51
N TYR A 2 21.23 7.89 76.48
CA TYR A 2 20.24 7.87 75.40
C TYR A 2 20.83 7.09 74.21
N ARG A 3 20.17 6.01 73.84
CA ARG A 3 20.53 5.23 72.62
C ARG A 3 19.82 5.85 71.43
N LEU A 4 20.59 6.42 70.53
CA LEU A 4 20.15 6.96 69.24
C LEU A 4 19.96 5.79 68.29
N LEU A 5 18.72 5.54 67.86
CA LEU A 5 18.37 4.52 66.84
C LEU A 5 18.41 5.22 65.50
N ILE A 6 19.44 4.92 64.68
CA ILE A 6 19.53 5.40 63.30
C ILE A 6 18.72 4.44 62.41
N ILE A 7 17.57 4.91 61.88
CA ILE A 7 16.77 4.18 60.90
C ILE A 7 17.32 4.52 59.52
N CYS A 8 18.07 3.57 58.91
CA CYS A 8 18.45 3.66 57.51
C CYS A 8 17.22 3.38 56.61
N VAL A 9 16.67 4.40 55.96
CA VAL A 9 15.67 4.24 54.92
C VAL A 9 16.38 3.88 53.62
N LEU A 10 16.30 2.61 53.21
CA LEU A 10 16.73 2.14 51.91
C LEU A 10 15.70 2.60 50.85
N ILE A 11 16.02 3.65 50.10
CA ILE A 11 15.25 4.06 48.92
C ILE A 11 15.60 3.10 47.79
N LEU A 12 14.72 2.13 47.53
CA LEU A 12 14.76 1.29 46.33
C LEU A 12 14.38 2.14 45.10
N ALA A 13 15.38 2.69 44.44
CA ALA A 13 15.17 3.27 43.11
C ALA A 13 14.86 2.15 42.13
N SER A 14 13.58 1.91 41.89
CA SER A 14 13.10 1.01 40.83
C SER A 14 13.35 1.72 39.48
N CYS A 15 14.49 1.44 38.85
CA CYS A 15 14.66 1.75 37.43
C CYS A 15 13.66 0.94 36.62
N LYS A 16 12.55 1.56 36.19
CA LYS A 16 11.76 1.03 35.09
C LYS A 16 12.67 0.97 33.87
N GLN A 17 13.08 -0.22 33.48
CA GLN A 17 13.71 -0.48 32.20
C GLN A 17 12.64 -0.18 31.14
N GLU A 18 12.73 0.97 30.46
CA GLU A 18 11.94 1.25 29.28
C GLU A 18 12.31 0.18 28.24
N LYS A 19 11.30 -0.57 27.80
CA LYS A 19 11.49 -1.48 26.66
C LYS A 19 11.96 -0.63 25.49
N PRO A 20 13.01 -1.05 24.74
CA PRO A 20 13.43 -0.32 23.57
C PRO A 20 12.23 -0.15 22.62
N GLU A 21 11.89 1.07 22.30
CA GLU A 21 10.86 1.39 21.31
C GLU A 21 11.38 0.87 19.96
N ILE A 22 10.69 -0.13 19.41
CA ILE A 22 11.06 -0.68 18.10
C ILE A 22 10.77 0.38 17.07
N GLU A 23 11.81 0.98 16.50
CA GLU A 23 11.65 1.98 15.46
C GLU A 23 11.05 1.33 14.20
N LEU A 24 9.91 1.90 13.73
CA LEU A 24 9.25 1.42 12.53
C LEU A 24 10.12 1.71 11.29
N THR A 25 10.21 0.75 10.39
CA THR A 25 10.81 0.93 9.08
C THR A 25 10.01 1.94 8.25
N LEU A 26 10.60 2.50 7.20
CA LEU A 26 9.89 3.40 6.29
C LEU A 26 8.64 2.73 5.68
N ALA A 27 8.76 1.47 5.25
CA ALA A 27 7.64 0.70 4.74
C ALA A 27 6.49 0.61 5.76
N GLN A 28 6.81 0.32 7.02
CA GLN A 28 5.81 0.29 8.10
C GLN A 28 5.19 1.67 8.37
N LYS A 29 5.98 2.75 8.36
CA LYS A 29 5.48 4.12 8.53
C LYS A 29 4.47 4.48 7.43
N ILE A 30 4.81 4.19 6.16
CA ILE A 30 3.91 4.42 5.02
C ILE A 30 2.66 3.54 5.13
N ALA A 31 2.80 2.23 5.33
CA ALA A 31 1.67 1.32 5.44
C ALA A 31 0.70 1.69 6.58
N ASN A 32 1.24 2.00 7.78
CA ASN A 32 0.43 2.39 8.94
C ASN A 32 -0.27 3.74 8.74
N ALA A 33 0.34 4.71 8.04
CA ALA A 33 -0.33 5.96 7.69
C ALA A 33 -1.57 5.73 6.80
N HIS A 34 -1.61 4.59 6.08
CA HIS A 34 -2.75 4.15 5.28
C HIS A 34 -3.66 3.15 6.01
N GLY A 35 -3.38 2.83 7.29
CA GLY A 35 -4.25 2.01 8.13
C GLY A 35 -3.97 0.50 8.05
N PHE A 36 -2.73 0.10 7.74
CA PHE A 36 -2.33 -1.30 7.65
C PHE A 36 -2.63 -2.12 8.90
N GLU A 37 -2.56 -1.49 10.08
CA GLU A 37 -2.90 -2.10 11.37
C GLU A 37 -4.35 -2.62 11.47
N ASN A 38 -5.24 -2.20 10.55
CA ASN A 38 -6.62 -2.66 10.49
C ASN A 38 -6.80 -3.86 9.53
N TRP A 39 -5.76 -4.20 8.74
CA TRP A 39 -5.88 -5.22 7.70
C TRP A 39 -6.19 -6.62 8.25
N ASP A 40 -5.65 -6.99 9.38
CA ASP A 40 -5.89 -8.31 10.01
C ASP A 40 -7.36 -8.58 10.33
N LYS A 41 -8.17 -7.52 10.47
CA LYS A 41 -9.61 -7.60 10.72
C LYS A 41 -10.42 -7.75 9.42
N VAL A 42 -9.80 -7.56 8.26
CA VAL A 42 -10.51 -7.58 6.99
C VAL A 42 -10.96 -9.00 6.66
N LYS A 43 -12.25 -9.14 6.48
CA LYS A 43 -12.94 -10.35 6.04
C LYS A 43 -13.14 -10.35 4.54
N GLU A 44 -13.63 -9.19 4.02
CA GLU A 44 -13.84 -8.98 2.60
C GLU A 44 -13.42 -7.57 2.21
N PHE A 45 -12.79 -7.45 1.07
CA PHE A 45 -12.46 -6.20 0.41
C PHE A 45 -13.09 -6.18 -0.98
N HIS A 46 -14.04 -5.26 -1.19
CA HIS A 46 -14.73 -5.07 -2.46
C HIS A 46 -14.25 -3.78 -3.09
N PHE A 47 -14.06 -3.78 -4.39
CA PHE A 47 -13.77 -2.57 -5.16
C PHE A 47 -14.04 -2.78 -6.65
N THR A 48 -14.32 -1.68 -7.36
CA THR A 48 -14.37 -1.64 -8.81
C THR A 48 -13.17 -0.83 -9.30
N PHE A 49 -12.33 -1.47 -10.10
CA PHE A 49 -11.22 -0.84 -10.81
C PHE A 49 -11.74 -0.31 -12.13
N ASN A 50 -11.52 0.98 -12.39
CA ASN A 50 -11.94 1.64 -13.61
C ASN A 50 -10.76 2.36 -14.27
N VAL A 51 -10.73 2.38 -15.60
CA VAL A 51 -9.85 3.24 -16.39
C VAL A 51 -10.70 4.06 -17.35
N ASN A 52 -10.65 5.36 -17.17
CA ASN A 52 -11.31 6.32 -18.02
C ASN A 52 -10.26 7.04 -18.88
N LYS A 53 -10.47 7.10 -20.19
CA LYS A 53 -9.61 7.82 -21.12
C LYS A 53 -10.46 8.32 -22.27
N ASP A 54 -10.51 9.63 -22.46
CA ASP A 54 -11.35 10.28 -23.47
C ASP A 54 -12.83 9.86 -23.37
N SER A 55 -13.39 9.26 -24.40
CA SER A 55 -14.73 8.67 -24.38
C SER A 55 -14.76 7.18 -24.04
N SER A 56 -13.61 6.58 -23.76
CA SER A 56 -13.53 5.15 -23.44
C SER A 56 -13.59 4.91 -21.94
N HIS A 57 -14.27 3.83 -21.57
CA HIS A 57 -14.35 3.35 -20.20
C HIS A 57 -14.07 1.83 -20.16
N PHE A 58 -13.27 1.42 -19.21
CA PHE A 58 -13.06 0.02 -18.86
C PHE A 58 -13.27 -0.14 -17.38
N GLY A 59 -13.96 -1.18 -16.95
CA GLY A 59 -14.18 -1.46 -15.54
C GLY A 59 -14.35 -2.96 -15.25
N ARG A 60 -13.94 -3.36 -14.05
CA ARG A 60 -14.20 -4.68 -13.48
C ARG A 60 -14.25 -4.59 -11.96
N SER A 61 -15.09 -5.41 -11.35
CA SER A 61 -15.29 -5.41 -9.91
C SER A 61 -14.69 -6.65 -9.26
N TRP A 62 -14.25 -6.50 -8.04
CA TRP A 62 -13.61 -7.54 -7.26
C TRP A 62 -14.27 -7.70 -5.90
N VAL A 63 -14.39 -8.95 -5.48
CA VAL A 63 -14.64 -9.34 -4.08
C VAL A 63 -13.49 -10.23 -3.66
N TRP A 64 -12.66 -9.73 -2.74
CA TRP A 64 -11.54 -10.47 -2.20
C TRP A 64 -11.80 -10.84 -0.74
N LYS A 65 -11.67 -12.13 -0.42
CA LYS A 65 -11.72 -12.69 0.93
C LYS A 65 -10.31 -13.17 1.31
N PRO A 66 -9.46 -12.28 1.85
CA PRO A 66 -8.04 -12.60 2.05
C PRO A 66 -7.80 -13.81 2.95
N LYS A 67 -8.60 -13.98 4.01
CA LYS A 67 -8.48 -15.10 4.95
C LYS A 67 -8.92 -16.46 4.35
N ALA A 68 -9.79 -16.43 3.33
CA ALA A 68 -10.24 -17.62 2.62
C ALA A 68 -9.42 -17.91 1.35
N ASN A 69 -8.45 -17.04 1.01
CA ASN A 69 -7.74 -17.08 -0.27
C ASN A 69 -8.68 -17.10 -1.48
N GLU A 70 -9.83 -16.45 -1.38
CA GLU A 70 -10.86 -16.45 -2.42
C GLU A 70 -10.96 -15.08 -3.09
N VAL A 71 -10.98 -15.06 -4.41
CA VAL A 71 -11.20 -13.86 -5.22
C VAL A 71 -12.31 -14.13 -6.23
N THR A 72 -13.26 -13.20 -6.30
CA THR A 72 -14.31 -13.19 -7.33
C THR A 72 -14.15 -11.93 -8.18
N MET A 73 -14.00 -12.11 -9.50
CA MET A 73 -14.12 -11.05 -10.49
C MET A 73 -15.56 -11.00 -11.02
N LEU A 74 -16.11 -9.78 -11.11
CA LEU A 74 -17.40 -9.52 -11.73
C LEU A 74 -17.20 -8.52 -12.88
N THR A 75 -17.71 -8.91 -14.04
CA THR A 75 -17.81 -8.04 -15.22
C THR A 75 -19.25 -8.06 -15.73
N GLU A 76 -19.59 -7.26 -16.73
CA GLU A 76 -20.91 -7.29 -17.35
C GLU A 76 -21.26 -8.66 -17.96
N LYS A 77 -20.26 -9.46 -18.31
CA LYS A 77 -20.41 -10.72 -19.05
C LYS A 77 -20.19 -11.96 -18.20
N ASP A 78 -19.25 -11.86 -17.24
CA ASP A 78 -18.73 -13.04 -16.53
C ASP A 78 -18.61 -12.79 -15.03
N THR A 79 -18.76 -13.88 -14.27
CA THR A 79 -18.39 -13.97 -12.86
C THR A 79 -17.42 -15.14 -12.71
N ILE A 80 -16.18 -14.84 -12.30
CA ILE A 80 -15.13 -15.85 -12.12
C ILE A 80 -14.67 -15.84 -10.68
N THR A 81 -14.82 -16.98 -9.99
CA THR A 81 -14.32 -17.17 -8.62
C THR A 81 -13.19 -18.19 -8.64
N TYR A 82 -12.09 -17.88 -7.96
CA TYR A 82 -10.94 -18.77 -7.86
C TYR A 82 -10.26 -18.66 -6.49
N ASN A 83 -9.36 -19.60 -6.20
CA ASN A 83 -8.58 -19.63 -4.97
C ASN A 83 -7.13 -19.20 -5.26
N THR A 84 -6.63 -18.16 -4.57
CA THR A 84 -5.29 -17.60 -4.79
C THR A 84 -4.16 -18.49 -4.27
N SER A 85 -4.44 -19.49 -3.43
CA SER A 85 -3.46 -20.49 -3.00
C SER A 85 -3.33 -21.66 -3.95
N LYS A 86 -4.28 -21.81 -4.91
CA LYS A 86 -4.28 -22.86 -5.92
C LYS A 86 -4.87 -22.33 -7.22
N ILE A 87 -4.02 -21.67 -8.03
CA ILE A 87 -4.45 -21.06 -9.30
C ILE A 87 -4.49 -22.12 -10.38
N GLU A 88 -5.68 -22.33 -10.94
CA GLU A 88 -5.89 -23.22 -12.07
C GLU A 88 -5.64 -22.50 -13.41
N GLN A 89 -5.38 -23.25 -14.48
CA GLN A 89 -4.96 -22.70 -15.78
C GLN A 89 -5.93 -21.64 -16.34
N GLU A 90 -7.22 -21.86 -16.17
CA GLU A 90 -8.30 -20.96 -16.62
C GLU A 90 -8.35 -19.64 -15.82
N SER A 91 -7.83 -19.62 -14.60
CA SER A 91 -7.86 -18.46 -13.70
C SER A 91 -6.60 -17.60 -13.77
N ILE A 92 -5.54 -18.04 -14.45
CA ILE A 92 -4.24 -17.33 -14.50
C ILE A 92 -4.39 -15.87 -14.96
N ASN A 93 -5.15 -15.60 -16.00
CA ASN A 93 -5.33 -14.26 -16.52
C ASN A 93 -6.16 -13.38 -15.57
N THR A 94 -7.16 -13.98 -14.91
CA THR A 94 -7.98 -13.32 -13.89
C THR A 94 -7.13 -12.98 -12.67
N ASP A 95 -6.28 -13.88 -12.22
CA ASP A 95 -5.36 -13.66 -11.11
C ASP A 95 -4.34 -12.54 -11.41
N ARG A 96 -3.74 -12.54 -12.59
CA ARG A 96 -2.85 -11.46 -13.04
C ARG A 96 -3.56 -10.10 -13.04
N ALA A 97 -4.80 -10.08 -13.48
CA ALA A 97 -5.61 -8.88 -13.47
C ALA A 97 -5.91 -8.41 -12.03
N PHE A 98 -6.25 -9.32 -11.13
CA PHE A 98 -6.47 -9.03 -9.71
C PHE A 98 -5.20 -8.49 -9.04
N ILE A 99 -4.06 -9.12 -9.26
CA ILE A 99 -2.76 -8.68 -8.73
C ILE A 99 -2.49 -7.24 -9.14
N ASN A 100 -2.67 -6.91 -10.44
CA ASN A 100 -2.50 -5.54 -10.93
C ASN A 100 -3.43 -4.54 -10.22
N ASP A 101 -4.72 -4.83 -10.16
CA ASP A 101 -5.72 -3.90 -9.64
C ASP A 101 -5.57 -3.70 -8.12
N LYS A 102 -5.28 -4.79 -7.41
CA LYS A 102 -4.96 -4.78 -5.98
C LYS A 102 -3.70 -3.94 -5.71
N TYR A 103 -2.68 -4.03 -6.55
CA TYR A 103 -1.45 -3.25 -6.39
C TYR A 103 -1.73 -1.74 -6.42
N TRP A 104 -2.55 -1.28 -7.37
CA TRP A 104 -2.98 0.12 -7.44
C TRP A 104 -3.78 0.55 -6.21
N ALA A 105 -4.72 -0.27 -5.76
CA ALA A 105 -5.57 0.04 -4.62
C ALA A 105 -4.81 0.07 -3.29
N LEU A 106 -3.83 -0.82 -3.12
CA LEU A 106 -3.17 -1.11 -1.85
C LEU A 106 -1.64 -1.04 -1.94
N LEU A 107 -1.09 -0.17 -2.79
CA LEU A 107 0.35 0.06 -2.90
C LEU A 107 1.05 0.21 -1.54
N PRO A 108 0.53 1.00 -0.57
CA PRO A 108 1.18 1.13 0.73
C PRO A 108 1.36 -0.20 1.46
N PHE A 109 0.43 -1.14 1.28
CA PHE A 109 0.47 -2.45 1.93
C PHE A 109 1.39 -3.43 1.20
N GLN A 110 1.58 -3.26 -0.11
CA GLN A 110 2.54 -4.05 -0.88
C GLN A 110 3.97 -3.86 -0.36
N LEU A 111 4.29 -2.68 0.21
CA LEU A 111 5.60 -2.42 0.83
C LEU A 111 5.89 -3.35 2.03
N ILE A 112 4.85 -3.96 2.61
CA ILE A 112 4.95 -4.93 3.71
C ILE A 112 4.80 -6.36 3.20
N TRP A 113 3.85 -6.60 2.28
CA TRP A 113 3.52 -7.95 1.81
C TRP A 113 4.58 -8.52 0.88
N ASP A 114 5.17 -7.69 0.02
CA ASP A 114 6.18 -8.13 -0.94
C ASP A 114 7.59 -7.86 -0.41
N THR A 115 8.19 -8.86 0.19
CA THR A 115 9.53 -8.80 0.75
C THR A 115 10.64 -9.01 -0.29
N SER A 116 10.28 -9.26 -1.56
CA SER A 116 11.25 -9.42 -2.64
C SER A 116 11.83 -8.10 -3.14
N ALA A 117 11.05 -7.01 -2.99
CA ALA A 117 11.47 -5.68 -3.42
C ALA A 117 12.41 -5.01 -2.41
N THR A 118 13.29 -4.15 -2.90
CA THR A 118 14.18 -3.32 -2.09
C THR A 118 13.67 -1.89 -2.06
N LEU A 119 13.55 -1.33 -0.86
CA LEU A 119 13.24 0.07 -0.66
C LEU A 119 14.55 0.84 -0.40
N GLY A 120 14.84 1.85 -1.22
CA GLY A 120 16.04 2.70 -1.10
C GLY A 120 15.95 3.70 0.06
N GLU A 121 16.97 4.53 0.19
CA GLU A 121 16.98 5.62 1.17
C GLU A 121 16.08 6.77 0.69
N PRO A 122 15.25 7.36 1.57
CA PRO A 122 14.41 8.49 1.22
C PRO A 122 15.20 9.80 1.16
N PHE A 123 14.78 10.70 0.28
CA PHE A 123 15.27 12.08 0.23
C PHE A 123 14.17 13.03 -0.28
N LYS A 124 14.32 14.34 0.00
CA LYS A 124 13.37 15.35 -0.47
C LYS A 124 13.72 15.82 -1.87
N VAL A 125 12.68 15.96 -2.70
CA VAL A 125 12.81 16.43 -4.08
C VAL A 125 11.45 16.97 -4.58
N GLU A 126 11.48 17.83 -5.60
CA GLU A 126 10.26 18.28 -6.27
C GLU A 126 9.55 17.12 -6.95
N ALA A 127 8.26 16.94 -6.64
CA ALA A 127 7.42 15.89 -7.22
C ALA A 127 7.06 16.21 -8.69
N PRO A 128 6.96 15.19 -9.56
CA PRO A 128 6.87 15.39 -11.00
C PRO A 128 5.55 16.03 -11.47
N ILE A 129 4.44 15.82 -10.79
CA ILE A 129 3.13 16.35 -11.16
C ILE A 129 2.79 17.60 -10.34
N SER A 130 2.75 17.49 -9.02
CA SER A 130 2.33 18.59 -8.13
C SER A 130 3.34 19.73 -8.03
N LYS A 131 4.61 19.51 -8.40
CA LYS A 131 5.70 20.50 -8.33
C LYS A 131 5.95 21.01 -6.91
N ILE A 132 5.59 20.26 -5.90
CA ILE A 132 5.90 20.55 -4.49
C ILE A 132 7.04 19.66 -4.01
N GLU A 133 7.77 20.10 -2.99
CA GLU A 133 8.80 19.28 -2.35
C GLU A 133 8.15 18.17 -1.51
N LEU A 134 8.46 16.92 -1.84
CA LEU A 134 8.00 15.72 -1.14
C LEU A 134 9.18 14.80 -0.79
N ASN A 135 8.98 13.90 0.14
CA ASN A 135 9.89 12.78 0.32
C ASN A 135 9.72 11.80 -0.85
N LYS A 136 10.84 11.36 -1.41
CA LYS A 136 10.87 10.33 -2.45
C LYS A 136 11.61 9.12 -1.93
N VAL A 137 11.08 7.92 -2.21
CA VAL A 137 11.78 6.66 -2.04
C VAL A 137 11.61 5.81 -3.30
N THR A 138 12.65 5.06 -3.69
CA THR A 138 12.58 4.14 -4.83
C THR A 138 12.37 2.72 -4.34
N LEU A 139 11.31 2.07 -4.82
CA LEU A 139 11.06 0.64 -4.70
C LEU A 139 11.60 -0.04 -5.96
N THR A 140 12.47 -1.04 -5.81
CA THR A 140 13.08 -1.77 -6.94
C THR A 140 12.81 -3.26 -6.80
N TYR A 141 12.28 -3.87 -7.84
CA TYR A 141 12.08 -5.31 -7.92
C TYR A 141 13.30 -6.02 -8.50
N PRO A 142 13.62 -7.24 -8.02
CA PRO A 142 14.67 -8.06 -8.63
C PRO A 142 14.27 -8.48 -10.04
N SER A 143 15.23 -8.94 -10.84
CA SER A 143 14.99 -9.38 -12.23
C SER A 143 14.11 -10.63 -12.32
N ASP A 144 13.99 -11.38 -11.24
CA ASP A 144 13.16 -12.57 -11.10
C ASP A 144 12.36 -12.49 -9.79
N GLY A 145 11.07 -12.83 -9.88
CA GLY A 145 10.15 -12.76 -8.74
C GLY A 145 9.60 -11.35 -8.45
N GLY A 146 8.74 -11.26 -7.44
CA GLY A 146 8.03 -10.04 -7.08
C GLY A 146 6.87 -9.69 -8.02
N TYR A 147 6.30 -8.52 -7.82
CA TYR A 147 5.12 -8.07 -8.54
C TYR A 147 5.41 -7.75 -10.03
N THR A 148 6.45 -6.98 -10.28
CA THR A 148 6.90 -6.60 -11.64
C THR A 148 8.41 -6.79 -11.75
N PRO A 149 8.89 -8.00 -12.11
CA PRO A 149 10.31 -8.31 -12.14
C PRO A 149 11.12 -7.32 -12.98
N GLY A 150 12.19 -6.78 -12.39
CA GLY A 150 13.10 -5.84 -13.02
C GLY A 150 12.63 -4.37 -13.03
N ASP A 151 11.40 -4.09 -12.59
CA ASP A 151 10.84 -2.73 -12.61
C ASP A 151 11.22 -1.92 -11.35
N ALA A 152 11.01 -0.61 -11.42
CA ALA A 152 11.13 0.29 -10.28
C ALA A 152 9.99 1.29 -10.19
N TYR A 153 9.72 1.75 -8.96
CA TYR A 153 8.71 2.75 -8.64
C TYR A 153 9.32 3.82 -7.75
N ASP A 154 9.34 5.06 -8.20
CA ASP A 154 9.67 6.21 -7.36
C ASP A 154 8.38 6.67 -6.69
N ILE A 155 8.29 6.55 -5.38
CA ILE A 155 7.11 6.85 -4.57
C ILE A 155 7.32 8.17 -3.87
N PHE A 156 6.44 9.14 -4.10
CA PHE A 156 6.48 10.47 -3.50
C PHE A 156 5.40 10.57 -2.42
N TYR A 157 5.78 10.99 -1.20
CA TYR A 157 4.90 11.01 -0.05
C TYR A 157 5.18 12.22 0.87
N TYR A 158 4.14 12.63 1.59
CA TYR A 158 4.22 13.72 2.57
C TYR A 158 5.00 13.31 3.83
N ASP A 159 5.44 14.29 4.64
CA ASP A 159 6.13 14.05 5.92
C ASP A 159 5.30 13.19 6.90
N TYR A 160 3.98 13.13 6.74
CA TYR A 160 3.06 12.25 7.46
C TYR A 160 2.79 10.92 6.73
N PHE A 161 3.67 10.52 5.81
CA PHE A 161 3.73 9.22 5.14
C PHE A 161 2.54 8.86 4.21
N ILE A 162 1.69 9.82 3.82
CA ILE A 162 0.64 9.60 2.82
C ILE A 162 1.25 9.77 1.42
N ILE A 163 1.06 8.77 0.56
CA ILE A 163 1.53 8.78 -0.83
C ILE A 163 0.75 9.84 -1.61
N LYS A 164 1.44 10.61 -2.45
CA LYS A 164 0.86 11.65 -3.30
C LYS A 164 1.00 11.36 -4.78
N GLU A 165 2.14 10.83 -5.20
CA GLU A 165 2.48 10.54 -6.59
C GLU A 165 3.39 9.32 -6.68
N TRP A 166 3.43 8.70 -7.83
CA TRP A 166 4.46 7.75 -8.18
C TRP A 166 4.95 7.91 -9.61
N VAL A 167 6.16 7.43 -9.88
CA VAL A 167 6.72 7.23 -11.21
C VAL A 167 7.03 5.75 -11.37
N TYR A 168 6.35 5.10 -12.28
CA TYR A 168 6.68 3.75 -12.71
C TYR A 168 7.78 3.78 -13.78
N ARG A 169 8.82 2.97 -13.60
CA ARG A 169 9.94 2.84 -14.51
C ARG A 169 10.13 1.36 -14.91
N LYS A 170 9.68 1.04 -16.13
CA LYS A 170 9.81 -0.31 -16.67
C LYS A 170 11.29 -0.69 -16.84
N ALA A 171 11.66 -1.90 -16.45
CA ALA A 171 13.03 -2.40 -16.46
C ALA A 171 14.02 -1.47 -15.74
N ASN A 172 13.56 -0.77 -14.71
CA ASN A 172 14.32 0.22 -13.95
C ASN A 172 15.02 1.27 -14.83
N ALA A 173 14.40 1.63 -15.96
CA ALA A 173 14.92 2.64 -16.88
C ALA A 173 15.05 4.01 -16.19
N ASN A 174 15.91 4.88 -16.74
CA ASN A 174 16.04 6.26 -16.23
C ASN A 174 14.78 7.10 -16.53
N GLU A 175 14.15 6.85 -17.68
CA GLU A 175 12.96 7.59 -18.11
C GLU A 175 11.67 7.02 -17.52
N PRO A 176 10.72 7.87 -17.13
CA PRO A 176 9.41 7.45 -16.67
C PRO A 176 8.63 6.69 -17.74
N SER A 177 8.09 5.53 -17.40
CA SER A 177 7.13 4.82 -18.25
C SER A 177 5.69 5.30 -17.98
N MET A 178 5.40 5.69 -16.73
CA MET A 178 4.12 6.24 -16.32
C MET A 178 4.30 7.06 -15.03
N THR A 179 3.60 8.18 -14.96
CA THR A 179 3.54 9.03 -13.74
C THR A 179 2.09 9.31 -13.40
N ASN A 180 1.71 9.08 -12.14
CA ASN A 180 0.33 9.24 -11.67
C ASN A 180 0.28 9.84 -10.27
N THR A 181 -0.85 10.50 -10.00
CA THR A 181 -1.22 10.98 -8.68
C THR A 181 -1.88 9.88 -7.83
N PHE A 182 -1.99 10.13 -6.53
CA PHE A 182 -2.83 9.42 -5.58
C PHE A 182 -3.70 10.47 -4.89
N GLU A 183 -5.00 10.50 -5.22
CA GLU A 183 -5.93 11.57 -4.84
C GLU A 183 -7.22 11.02 -4.23
N ASN A 184 -8.01 11.93 -3.66
CA ASN A 184 -9.33 11.61 -3.10
C ASN A 184 -9.29 10.43 -2.12
N TYR A 185 -8.40 10.54 -1.13
CA TYR A 185 -8.29 9.54 -0.09
C TYR A 185 -9.54 9.50 0.78
N GLU A 186 -10.16 8.32 0.86
CA GLU A 186 -11.23 8.04 1.81
C GLU A 186 -10.86 6.88 2.73
N LYS A 187 -11.54 6.81 3.88
CA LYS A 187 -11.29 5.81 4.90
C LYS A 187 -12.43 4.79 4.96
N PHE A 188 -12.08 3.52 4.73
CA PHE A 188 -12.99 2.38 4.76
C PHE A 188 -12.57 1.43 5.89
N SER A 189 -13.34 1.35 6.96
CA SER A 189 -13.02 0.53 8.16
C SER A 189 -11.58 0.73 8.67
N GLY A 190 -11.09 1.98 8.68
CA GLY A 190 -9.73 2.33 9.12
C GLY A 190 -8.68 2.35 8.02
N ILE A 191 -8.92 1.75 6.85
CA ILE A 191 -8.01 1.69 5.71
C ILE A 191 -8.24 2.91 4.81
N LYS A 192 -7.18 3.66 4.49
CA LYS A 192 -7.20 4.79 3.57
C LYS A 192 -6.84 4.34 2.16
N ILE A 193 -7.71 4.64 1.21
CA ILE A 193 -7.53 4.28 -0.20
C ILE A 193 -7.65 5.56 -1.04
N ALA A 194 -6.65 5.80 -1.90
CA ALA A 194 -6.76 6.81 -2.95
C ALA A 194 -7.77 6.32 -4.00
N GLN A 195 -8.77 7.14 -4.31
CA GLN A 195 -9.79 6.73 -5.26
C GLN A 195 -9.45 7.16 -6.69
N ASP A 196 -8.57 8.13 -6.89
CA ASP A 196 -8.17 8.64 -8.21
C ASP A 196 -6.66 8.60 -8.41
N HIS A 197 -6.26 8.24 -9.65
CA HIS A 197 -4.87 8.20 -10.10
C HIS A 197 -4.77 8.83 -11.49
N LYS A 198 -4.47 10.12 -11.54
CA LYS A 198 -4.45 10.91 -12.77
C LYS A 198 -3.05 11.09 -13.32
N LYS A 199 -2.93 11.26 -14.62
CA LYS A 199 -1.71 11.76 -15.26
C LYS A 199 -1.62 13.28 -15.15
N ALA A 200 -0.43 13.85 -15.36
CA ALA A 200 -0.23 15.28 -15.36
C ALA A 200 -1.08 16.00 -16.45
N GLU A 201 -1.25 15.33 -17.58
CA GLU A 201 -1.93 15.88 -18.73
C GLU A 201 -2.99 14.92 -19.27
N GLY A 202 -3.99 15.50 -19.93
CA GLY A 202 -5.14 14.79 -20.50
C GLY A 202 -6.18 14.40 -19.45
N ASN A 203 -7.12 13.56 -19.86
CA ASN A 203 -8.26 13.12 -19.04
C ASN A 203 -8.15 11.63 -18.63
N TRP A 204 -6.95 11.04 -18.71
CA TRP A 204 -6.74 9.68 -18.23
C TRP A 204 -6.82 9.63 -16.70
N ASN A 205 -7.70 8.80 -16.20
CA ASN A 205 -7.85 8.53 -14.77
C ASN A 205 -8.12 7.04 -14.54
N LEU A 206 -7.26 6.41 -13.74
CA LEU A 206 -7.58 5.14 -13.11
C LEU A 206 -8.24 5.46 -11.77
N ASN A 207 -9.42 4.92 -11.55
CA ASN A 207 -10.12 5.19 -10.30
C ASN A 207 -10.78 3.95 -9.71
N PHE A 208 -11.07 4.05 -8.40
CA PHE A 208 -11.76 3.03 -7.64
C PHE A 208 -13.13 3.51 -7.21
N THR A 209 -14.15 2.68 -7.44
CA THR A 209 -15.53 2.91 -6.99
C THR A 209 -16.05 1.68 -6.25
N ASN A 210 -17.23 1.78 -5.64
CA ASN A 210 -17.88 0.68 -4.92
C ASN A 210 -16.97 0.02 -3.86
N ILE A 211 -16.09 0.82 -3.23
CA ILE A 211 -15.18 0.32 -2.22
C ILE A 211 -15.99 -0.04 -0.97
N LYS A 212 -15.78 -1.26 -0.47
CA LYS A 212 -16.35 -1.73 0.79
C LYS A 212 -15.36 -2.63 1.51
N VAL A 213 -15.10 -2.33 2.78
CA VAL A 213 -14.27 -3.15 3.66
C VAL A 213 -15.16 -3.73 4.74
N ILE A 214 -15.31 -5.05 4.76
CA ILE A 214 -16.06 -5.81 5.77
C ILE A 214 -15.03 -6.38 6.74
N THR A 215 -15.20 -6.09 8.00
CA THR A 215 -14.37 -6.58 9.11
C THR A 215 -15.11 -7.58 9.99
N GLU A 216 -14.38 -8.27 10.83
CA GLU A 216 -14.93 -9.12 11.90
C GLU A 216 -15.62 -8.29 12.96
#